data_39ada0e37d2cd3c55e2ab3eeca4907e6
#
_entry.id   39ada0e37d2cd3c55e2ab3eeca4907e6
#
_cell.length_a   1.000
_cell.length_b   1.000
_cell.length_c   1.000
_cell.angle_alpha   90.00
_cell.angle_beta   90.00
_cell.angle_gamma   90.00
#
_symmetry.space_group_name_H-M   'P 1'
#
loop_
_entity.id
_entity.type
_entity.pdbx_description
1 polymer ?
#
loop_
_entity_poly.entity_id
_entity_poly.type
_entity_poly.pdbx_seq_one_letter_code
_entity_poly.pdbx_strand_id
1 'polypeptide(L)'
;DMPTFENFYQVLQAEIRALSKNDKKQKELDGLIDLSIKTQRLLNEWSIYFTGHTTVHLPDENGRQIISFGTKKLFNLPDNLQTALYYIMFKYAWSLCLDDSQESAFIIDEAHTMILKGKISSLVSQFYRRSRKYKNIMCAITQSPRDFADEKVLTDGKAIFQNAVYKLIMNLDKDAVDDVAKLETLNENEQFLIQNLKQGQALFICGSRRIPMQIYASDTELVEMGAGY
;
A
#
# COMPACT_ATOMS: atom_id res chain seq x y z
N ASP A 1 29.49 5.98 4.98
CA ASP A 1 28.22 6.39 5.64
C ASP A 1 27.15 6.59 4.58
N MET A 2 25.93 6.14 4.85
CA MET A 2 24.83 6.37 3.94
C MET A 2 24.45 7.86 3.94
N PRO A 3 24.18 8.49 2.77
CA PRO A 3 23.78 9.88 2.72
C PRO A 3 22.42 10.11 3.37
N THR A 4 22.27 11.26 4.02
CA THR A 4 21.02 11.73 4.64
C THR A 4 20.29 12.74 3.76
N PHE A 5 19.08 13.15 4.12
CA PHE A 5 18.37 14.22 3.44
C PHE A 5 19.09 15.57 3.55
N GLU A 6 19.81 15.81 4.65
CA GLU A 6 20.65 17.00 4.83
C GLU A 6 21.80 17.03 3.82
N ASN A 7 22.47 15.87 3.61
CA ASN A 7 23.52 15.78 2.60
C ASN A 7 22.98 16.04 1.19
N PHE A 8 21.80 15.44 0.87
CA PHE A 8 21.11 15.71 -0.39
C PHE A 8 20.80 17.20 -0.57
N TYR A 9 20.27 17.85 0.47
CA TYR A 9 19.95 19.29 0.42
C TYR A 9 21.20 20.16 0.19
N GLN A 10 22.33 19.84 0.82
CA GLN A 10 23.58 20.54 0.61
C GLN A 10 24.06 20.44 -0.86
N VAL A 11 24.00 19.23 -1.45
CA VAL A 11 24.35 19.03 -2.87
C VAL A 11 23.39 19.80 -3.78
N LEU A 12 22.09 19.76 -3.49
CA LEU A 12 21.07 20.49 -4.24
C LEU A 12 21.31 22.01 -4.21
N GLN A 13 21.67 22.57 -3.06
CA GLN A 13 22.03 24.00 -2.93
C GLN A 13 23.29 24.36 -3.71
N ALA A 14 24.28 23.47 -3.73
CA ALA A 14 25.51 23.71 -4.52
C ALA A 14 25.20 23.72 -6.03
N GLU A 15 24.34 22.80 -6.51
CA GLU A 15 23.94 22.74 -7.91
C GLU A 15 23.11 23.97 -8.34
N ILE A 16 22.19 24.43 -7.49
CA ILE A 16 21.43 25.67 -7.73
C ILE A 16 22.38 26.86 -7.90
N ARG A 17 23.40 27.01 -7.02
CA ARG A 17 24.40 28.09 -7.12
C ARG A 17 25.26 27.99 -8.39
N ALA A 18 25.57 26.80 -8.85
CA ALA A 18 26.33 26.58 -10.08
C ALA A 18 25.50 26.95 -11.31
N LEU A 19 24.22 26.51 -11.37
CA LEU A 19 23.32 26.78 -12.49
C LEU A 19 22.85 28.23 -12.56
N SER A 20 22.70 28.93 -11.44
CA SER A 20 22.29 30.34 -11.40
C SER A 20 23.25 31.29 -12.14
N LYS A 21 24.44 30.83 -12.50
CA LYS A 21 25.42 31.57 -13.30
C LYS A 21 25.25 31.38 -14.82
N ASN A 22 24.26 30.59 -15.26
CA ASN A 22 24.06 30.21 -16.66
C ASN A 22 22.63 30.50 -17.12
N ASP A 23 22.40 31.63 -17.74
CA ASP A 23 21.09 32.12 -18.21
C ASP A 23 20.36 31.15 -19.19
N LYS A 24 21.08 30.23 -19.83
CA LYS A 24 20.49 29.30 -20.80
C LYS A 24 19.77 28.12 -20.14
N LYS A 25 19.87 27.95 -18.82
CA LYS A 25 19.33 26.81 -18.08
C LYS A 25 18.22 27.19 -17.08
N GLN A 26 17.49 28.26 -17.33
CA GLN A 26 16.49 28.81 -16.41
C GLN A 26 15.43 27.75 -16.00
N LYS A 27 14.91 27.01 -16.94
CA LYS A 27 13.89 25.97 -16.64
C LYS A 27 14.39 24.84 -15.73
N GLU A 28 15.65 24.45 -15.88
CA GLU A 28 16.32 23.49 -15.02
C GLU A 28 16.53 24.07 -13.62
N LEU A 29 16.96 25.32 -13.53
CA LEU A 29 17.12 26.05 -12.28
C LEU A 29 15.81 26.18 -11.51
N ASP A 30 14.71 26.54 -12.18
CA ASP A 30 13.39 26.66 -11.55
C ASP A 30 12.93 25.32 -10.96
N GLY A 31 13.18 24.20 -11.65
CA GLY A 31 12.90 22.86 -11.14
C GLY A 31 13.70 22.50 -9.89
N LEU A 32 14.99 22.86 -9.85
CA LEU A 32 15.83 22.63 -8.67
C LEU A 32 15.45 23.52 -7.49
N ILE A 33 15.03 24.75 -7.75
CA ILE A 33 14.53 25.66 -6.70
C ILE A 33 13.26 25.09 -6.08
N ASP A 34 12.29 24.65 -6.89
CA ASP A 34 11.06 24.01 -6.39
C ASP A 34 11.36 22.76 -5.55
N LEU A 35 12.28 21.91 -6.02
CA LEU A 35 12.74 20.74 -5.26
C LEU A 35 13.42 21.14 -3.94
N SER A 36 14.23 22.21 -3.95
CA SER A 36 14.89 22.73 -2.76
C SER A 36 13.89 23.20 -1.70
N ILE A 37 12.85 23.93 -2.09
CA ILE A 37 11.78 24.39 -1.19
C ILE A 37 11.09 23.19 -0.54
N LYS A 38 10.76 22.18 -1.34
CA LYS A 38 10.10 20.95 -0.85
C LYS A 38 11.01 20.17 0.13
N THR A 39 12.30 20.05 -0.20
CA THR A 39 13.27 19.36 0.67
C THR A 39 13.49 20.13 1.98
N GLN A 40 13.60 21.47 1.90
CA GLN A 40 13.73 22.32 3.09
C GLN A 40 12.53 22.16 4.04
N ARG A 41 11.33 22.01 3.48
CA ARG A 41 10.13 21.76 4.27
C ARG A 41 10.22 20.44 5.04
N LEU A 42 10.72 19.35 4.42
CA LEU A 42 10.96 18.08 5.09
C LEU A 42 11.94 18.25 6.26
N LEU A 43 13.04 18.99 6.06
CA LEU A 43 14.09 19.18 7.05
C LEU A 43 13.68 20.12 8.20
N ASN A 44 12.78 21.07 7.98
CA ASN A 44 12.34 22.02 8.99
C ASN A 44 11.06 21.58 9.71
N GLU A 45 9.96 21.39 8.96
CA GLU A 45 8.65 21.11 9.54
C GLU A 45 8.55 19.67 10.04
N TRP A 46 9.22 18.73 9.38
CA TRP A 46 9.12 17.30 9.64
C TRP A 46 10.47 16.67 10.03
N SER A 47 11.36 17.48 10.59
CA SER A 47 12.71 17.09 10.98
C SER A 47 12.75 15.80 11.79
N ILE A 48 11.85 15.64 12.74
CA ILE A 48 11.76 14.44 13.60
C ILE A 48 11.61 13.12 12.80
N TYR A 49 11.15 13.18 11.55
CA TYR A 49 10.94 12.00 10.71
C TYR A 49 12.00 11.85 9.62
N PHE A 50 12.67 12.94 9.20
CA PHE A 50 13.50 12.94 7.99
C PHE A 50 14.93 13.43 8.19
N THR A 51 15.33 13.82 9.40
CA THR A 51 16.71 14.21 9.67
C THR A 51 17.52 13.06 10.26
N GLY A 52 18.82 13.05 9.96
CA GLY A 52 19.75 12.04 10.43
C GLY A 52 19.58 10.67 9.79
N HIS A 53 20.14 9.66 10.44
CA HIS A 53 20.04 8.27 10.03
C HIS A 53 18.82 7.60 10.66
N THR A 54 18.35 6.51 10.02
CA THR A 54 17.24 5.75 10.58
C THR A 54 17.57 5.19 11.97
N THR A 55 16.65 5.40 12.90
CA THR A 55 16.75 4.89 14.28
C THR A 55 15.97 3.58 14.45
N VAL A 56 15.24 3.15 13.44
CA VAL A 56 14.52 1.88 13.44
C VAL A 56 15.51 0.77 13.19
N HIS A 57 15.58 -0.20 14.09
CA HIS A 57 16.30 -1.43 13.86
C HIS A 57 15.54 -2.25 12.81
N LEU A 58 15.98 -2.13 11.57
CA LEU A 58 15.44 -2.94 10.49
C LEU A 58 15.88 -4.40 10.70
N PRO A 59 15.00 -5.38 10.44
CA PRO A 59 15.39 -6.77 10.54
C PRO A 59 16.55 -7.04 9.58
N ASP A 60 17.58 -7.68 10.11
CA ASP A 60 18.66 -8.24 9.29
C ASP A 60 18.10 -9.42 8.46
N GLU A 61 18.75 -9.71 7.36
CA GLU A 61 18.35 -10.74 6.39
C GLU A 61 18.24 -12.17 6.98
N ASN A 62 18.75 -12.37 8.20
CA ASN A 62 19.00 -13.71 8.75
C ASN A 62 18.03 -14.17 9.84
N GLY A 63 17.00 -13.41 10.24
CA GLY A 63 16.39 -13.82 11.48
C GLY A 63 14.90 -13.69 11.67
N ARG A 64 14.14 -12.96 10.87
CA ARG A 64 12.72 -12.71 11.17
C ARG A 64 11.82 -13.14 10.02
N GLN A 65 10.96 -14.10 10.30
CA GLN A 65 9.97 -14.59 9.35
C GLN A 65 8.77 -13.65 9.19
N ILE A 66 8.47 -12.83 10.21
CA ILE A 66 7.32 -11.90 10.20
C ILE A 66 7.77 -10.51 10.61
N ILE A 67 7.43 -9.51 9.78
CA ILE A 67 7.66 -8.09 10.04
C ILE A 67 6.30 -7.39 10.01
N SER A 68 5.94 -6.71 11.09
CA SER A 68 4.69 -5.96 11.20
C SER A 68 4.96 -4.47 11.34
N PHE A 69 4.26 -3.67 10.53
CA PHE A 69 4.31 -2.21 10.56
C PHE A 69 3.03 -1.66 11.18
N GLY A 70 3.13 -1.14 12.42
CA GLY A 70 2.01 -0.52 13.09
C GLY A 70 1.73 0.90 12.55
N THR A 71 0.62 1.09 11.85
CA THR A 71 0.27 2.36 11.17
C THR A 71 -0.66 3.26 11.97
N LYS A 72 -1.21 2.80 13.10
CA LYS A 72 -2.23 3.52 13.88
C LYS A 72 -1.83 4.95 14.24
N LYS A 73 -0.56 5.19 14.58
CA LYS A 73 -0.07 6.53 14.95
C LYS A 73 -0.01 7.49 13.76
N LEU A 74 0.03 6.96 12.52
CA LEU A 74 0.10 7.79 11.32
C LEU A 74 -1.22 8.52 11.04
N PHE A 75 -2.37 8.00 11.49
CA PHE A 75 -3.67 8.60 11.25
C PHE A 75 -3.84 10.02 11.82
N ASN A 76 -3.06 10.38 12.84
CA ASN A 76 -3.11 11.71 13.46
C ASN A 76 -2.18 12.73 12.79
N LEU A 77 -1.43 12.33 11.77
CA LEU A 77 -0.49 13.21 11.08
C LEU A 77 -1.16 13.92 9.88
N PRO A 78 -0.65 15.06 9.43
CA PRO A 78 -1.09 15.72 8.21
C PRO A 78 -1.02 14.76 7.00
N ASP A 79 -1.98 14.85 6.07
CA ASP A 79 -2.15 13.89 4.98
C ASP A 79 -0.92 13.71 4.08
N ASN A 80 -0.23 14.81 3.79
CA ASN A 80 1.02 14.78 3.02
C ASN A 80 2.15 14.05 3.73
N LEU A 81 2.27 14.21 5.05
CA LEU A 81 3.24 13.50 5.88
C LEU A 81 2.89 12.01 6.00
N GLN A 82 1.61 11.69 6.23
CA GLN A 82 1.14 10.31 6.18
C GLN A 82 1.53 9.64 4.86
N THR A 83 1.23 10.30 3.73
CA THR A 83 1.53 9.77 2.40
C THR A 83 3.03 9.52 2.21
N ALA A 84 3.89 10.43 2.68
CA ALA A 84 5.34 10.28 2.60
C ALA A 84 5.83 9.09 3.42
N LEU A 85 5.35 8.95 4.67
CA LEU A 85 5.74 7.84 5.55
C LEU A 85 5.21 6.49 5.04
N TYR A 86 3.96 6.41 4.58
CA TYR A 86 3.46 5.22 3.91
C TYR A 86 4.29 4.86 2.69
N TYR A 87 4.65 5.83 1.86
CA TYR A 87 5.46 5.58 0.67
C TYR A 87 6.81 4.95 1.02
N ILE A 88 7.51 5.50 2.01
CA ILE A 88 8.81 4.97 2.47
C ILE A 88 8.64 3.56 3.04
N MET A 89 7.64 3.36 3.91
CA MET A 89 7.35 2.06 4.52
C MET A 89 7.03 0.99 3.46
N PHE A 90 6.17 1.31 2.49
CA PHE A 90 5.81 0.40 1.41
C PHE A 90 6.99 0.07 0.49
N LYS A 91 7.82 1.08 0.17
CA LYS A 91 9.03 0.86 -0.64
C LYS A 91 10.03 -0.03 0.09
N TYR A 92 10.20 0.16 1.38
CA TYR A 92 11.05 -0.70 2.19
C TYR A 92 10.49 -2.12 2.27
N ALA A 93 9.23 -2.29 2.66
CA ALA A 93 8.60 -3.60 2.73
C ALA A 93 8.66 -4.34 1.38
N TRP A 94 8.43 -3.62 0.27
CA TRP A 94 8.56 -4.20 -1.06
C TRP A 94 9.99 -4.60 -1.39
N SER A 95 11.01 -3.84 -0.96
CA SER A 95 12.41 -4.22 -1.21
C SER A 95 12.78 -5.56 -0.58
N LEU A 96 12.17 -5.91 0.56
CA LEU A 96 12.33 -7.22 1.19
C LEU A 96 11.68 -8.36 0.38
N CYS A 97 10.67 -8.03 -0.43
CA CYS A 97 9.96 -8.99 -1.28
C CYS A 97 10.63 -9.18 -2.66
N LEU A 98 11.73 -8.50 -2.96
CA LEU A 98 12.40 -8.59 -4.25
C LEU A 98 13.41 -9.73 -4.35
N ASP A 99 13.71 -10.42 -3.25
CA ASP A 99 14.53 -11.62 -3.23
C ASP A 99 13.71 -12.81 -3.78
N ASP A 100 14.05 -13.27 -4.99
CA ASP A 100 13.37 -14.38 -5.65
C ASP A 100 13.87 -15.77 -5.19
N SER A 101 14.88 -15.81 -4.34
CA SER A 101 15.36 -17.03 -3.68
C SER A 101 14.40 -17.55 -2.61
N GLN A 102 13.53 -16.67 -2.09
CA GLN A 102 12.58 -16.98 -1.03
C GLN A 102 11.14 -16.64 -1.46
N GLU A 103 10.18 -17.43 -0.99
CA GLU A 103 8.78 -17.09 -1.08
C GLU A 103 8.44 -16.08 0.01
N SER A 104 7.67 -15.05 -0.34
CA SER A 104 7.30 -13.99 0.58
C SER A 104 5.82 -13.62 0.43
N ALA A 105 5.25 -13.01 1.47
CA ALA A 105 3.91 -12.47 1.44
C ALA A 105 3.91 -11.02 1.92
N PHE A 106 3.26 -10.13 1.19
CA PHE A 106 3.03 -8.75 1.58
C PHE A 106 1.53 -8.54 1.82
N ILE A 107 1.16 -8.42 3.07
CA ILE A 107 -0.23 -8.32 3.52
C ILE A 107 -0.51 -6.88 3.91
N ILE A 108 -1.57 -6.29 3.36
CA ILE A 108 -2.04 -4.94 3.66
C ILE A 108 -3.42 -5.08 4.29
N ASP A 109 -3.47 -4.92 5.61
CA ASP A 109 -4.73 -4.87 6.34
C ASP A 109 -5.32 -3.47 6.31
N GLU A 110 -6.65 -3.36 6.32
CA GLU A 110 -7.40 -2.10 6.19
C GLU A 110 -6.92 -1.23 5.01
N ALA A 111 -6.72 -1.88 3.86
CA ALA A 111 -6.13 -1.25 2.67
C ALA A 111 -6.86 0.02 2.23
N HIS A 112 -8.17 0.13 2.51
CA HIS A 112 -8.98 1.31 2.21
C HIS A 112 -8.42 2.58 2.84
N THR A 113 -7.81 2.50 4.03
CA THR A 113 -7.30 3.68 4.75
C THR A 113 -6.20 4.44 4.00
N MET A 114 -5.54 3.78 3.07
CA MET A 114 -4.40 4.33 2.35
C MET A 114 -4.57 4.35 0.82
N ILE A 115 -5.52 3.57 0.29
CA ILE A 115 -5.67 3.43 -1.17
C ILE A 115 -6.12 4.75 -1.83
N LEU A 116 -6.92 5.57 -1.17
CA LEU A 116 -7.33 6.89 -1.65
C LEU A 116 -6.19 7.91 -1.77
N LYS A 117 -5.03 7.60 -1.18
CA LYS A 117 -3.82 8.38 -1.39
C LYS A 117 -3.18 7.96 -2.73
N GLY A 118 -3.52 8.65 -3.81
CA GLY A 118 -3.22 8.26 -5.19
C GLY A 118 -1.80 7.76 -5.48
N LYS A 119 -0.77 8.29 -4.79
CA LYS A 119 0.61 7.78 -4.92
C LYS A 119 0.78 6.39 -4.31
N ILE A 120 0.02 6.06 -3.27
CA ILE A 120 0.07 4.76 -2.61
C ILE A 120 -0.71 3.74 -3.46
N SER A 121 -1.89 4.08 -3.99
CA SER A 121 -2.64 3.20 -4.88
C SER A 121 -1.82 2.79 -6.10
N SER A 122 -1.15 3.75 -6.73
CA SER A 122 -0.27 3.49 -7.87
C SER A 122 0.90 2.58 -7.51
N LEU A 123 1.50 2.77 -6.33
CA LEU A 123 2.59 1.92 -5.85
C LEU A 123 2.10 0.49 -5.59
N VAL A 124 0.98 0.32 -4.90
CA VAL A 124 0.39 -0.99 -4.61
C VAL A 124 -0.03 -1.70 -5.91
N SER A 125 -0.65 -1.00 -6.86
CA SER A 125 -1.01 -1.59 -8.16
C SER A 125 0.22 -2.09 -8.93
N GLN A 126 1.36 -1.38 -8.84
CA GLN A 126 2.64 -1.84 -9.41
C GLN A 126 3.15 -3.11 -8.71
N PHE A 127 3.01 -3.21 -7.38
CA PHE A 127 3.40 -4.40 -6.64
C PHE A 127 2.58 -5.62 -7.07
N TYR A 128 1.26 -5.49 -7.17
CA TYR A 128 0.38 -6.54 -7.67
C TYR A 128 0.77 -7.03 -9.07
N ARG A 129 1.11 -6.12 -10.00
CA ARG A 129 1.55 -6.48 -11.35
C ARG A 129 2.89 -7.21 -11.38
N ARG A 130 3.76 -7.00 -10.41
CA ARG A 130 5.15 -7.48 -10.39
C ARG A 130 5.37 -8.65 -9.43
N SER A 131 4.49 -8.86 -8.45
CA SER A 131 4.65 -9.84 -7.36
C SER A 131 4.97 -11.24 -7.87
N ARG A 132 4.28 -11.69 -8.91
CA ARG A 132 4.47 -13.03 -9.50
C ARG A 132 5.92 -13.31 -9.94
N LYS A 133 6.62 -12.28 -10.43
CA LYS A 133 8.02 -12.40 -10.86
C LYS A 133 8.96 -12.75 -9.69
N TYR A 134 8.62 -12.30 -8.49
CA TYR A 134 9.44 -12.43 -7.28
C TYR A 134 8.89 -13.48 -6.30
N LYS A 135 8.03 -14.40 -6.77
CA LYS A 135 7.37 -15.41 -5.92
C LYS A 135 6.70 -14.81 -4.68
N ASN A 136 6.23 -13.58 -4.80
CA ASN A 136 5.60 -12.85 -3.72
C ASN A 136 4.07 -12.97 -3.81
N ILE A 137 3.43 -13.23 -2.68
CA ILE A 137 1.97 -13.17 -2.52
C ILE A 137 1.60 -11.76 -2.06
N MET A 138 0.78 -11.07 -2.85
CA MET A 138 0.16 -9.81 -2.45
C MET A 138 -1.25 -10.07 -1.93
N CYS A 139 -1.53 -9.61 -0.71
CA CYS A 139 -2.86 -9.69 -0.11
C CYS A 139 -3.29 -8.31 0.37
N ALA A 140 -4.45 -7.83 -0.07
CA ALA A 140 -5.09 -6.63 0.45
C ALA A 140 -6.42 -7.03 1.09
N ILE A 141 -6.63 -6.59 2.33
CA ILE A 141 -7.84 -6.83 3.11
C ILE A 141 -8.53 -5.48 3.30
N THR A 142 -9.82 -5.42 3.02
CA THR A 142 -10.60 -4.19 3.16
C THR A 142 -12.03 -4.47 3.59
N GLN A 143 -12.58 -3.58 4.38
CA GLN A 143 -14.00 -3.54 4.70
C GLN A 143 -14.77 -2.57 3.79
N SER A 144 -14.06 -1.75 3.01
CA SER A 144 -14.64 -0.73 2.14
C SER A 144 -14.16 -0.92 0.69
N PRO A 145 -14.84 -1.73 -0.11
CA PRO A 145 -14.51 -1.88 -1.53
C PRO A 145 -14.73 -0.58 -2.32
N ARG A 146 -15.62 0.31 -1.82
CA ARG A 146 -15.91 1.61 -2.41
C ARG A 146 -14.65 2.44 -2.65
N ASP A 147 -13.69 2.39 -1.73
CA ASP A 147 -12.49 3.20 -1.82
C ASP A 147 -11.57 2.77 -2.98
N PHE A 148 -11.66 1.51 -3.41
CA PHE A 148 -11.00 1.02 -4.63
C PHE A 148 -11.75 1.41 -5.91
N ALA A 149 -13.05 1.68 -5.81
CA ALA A 149 -13.92 2.10 -6.91
C ALA A 149 -14.03 3.62 -7.05
N ASP A 150 -13.40 4.42 -6.16
CA ASP A 150 -13.37 5.88 -6.23
C ASP A 150 -12.72 6.34 -7.55
N GLU A 151 -13.31 7.34 -8.21
CA GLU A 151 -12.86 7.83 -9.51
C GLU A 151 -11.38 8.25 -9.53
N LYS A 152 -10.87 8.79 -8.42
CA LYS A 152 -9.47 9.26 -8.29
C LYS A 152 -8.46 8.12 -8.39
N VAL A 153 -8.83 6.91 -8.00
CA VAL A 153 -7.95 5.74 -7.93
C VAL A 153 -8.47 4.53 -8.70
N LEU A 154 -9.58 4.68 -9.43
CA LEU A 154 -10.28 3.59 -10.12
C LEU A 154 -9.37 2.75 -11.02
N THR A 155 -8.45 3.41 -11.74
CA THR A 155 -7.51 2.69 -12.63
C THR A 155 -6.59 1.78 -11.82
N ASP A 156 -6.07 2.23 -10.69
CA ASP A 156 -5.22 1.45 -9.81
C ASP A 156 -6.03 0.39 -9.06
N GLY A 157 -7.23 0.74 -8.58
CA GLY A 157 -8.17 -0.18 -7.94
C GLY A 157 -8.52 -1.35 -8.87
N LYS A 158 -8.91 -1.08 -10.10
CA LYS A 158 -9.14 -2.11 -11.12
C LYS A 158 -7.90 -2.96 -11.36
N ALA A 159 -6.71 -2.36 -11.44
CA ALA A 159 -5.47 -3.11 -11.63
C ALA A 159 -5.18 -4.05 -10.46
N ILE A 160 -5.44 -3.64 -9.23
CA ILE A 160 -5.30 -4.48 -8.04
C ILE A 160 -6.27 -5.66 -8.13
N PHE A 161 -7.56 -5.40 -8.37
CA PHE A 161 -8.58 -6.46 -8.49
C PHE A 161 -8.30 -7.44 -9.63
N GLN A 162 -7.91 -6.96 -10.80
CA GLN A 162 -7.61 -7.81 -11.96
C GLN A 162 -6.36 -8.69 -11.78
N ASN A 163 -5.35 -8.19 -11.05
CA ASN A 163 -4.14 -8.97 -10.76
C ASN A 163 -4.29 -9.89 -9.54
N ALA A 164 -5.28 -9.68 -8.69
CA ALA A 164 -5.63 -10.61 -7.63
C ALA A 164 -6.37 -11.83 -8.21
N VAL A 165 -5.65 -12.94 -8.40
CA VAL A 165 -6.23 -14.19 -8.94
C VAL A 165 -7.25 -14.79 -7.99
N TYR A 166 -7.01 -14.67 -6.69
CA TYR A 166 -7.88 -15.13 -5.62
C TYR A 166 -8.57 -13.92 -4.98
N LYS A 167 -9.90 -13.98 -4.89
CA LYS A 167 -10.69 -12.98 -4.18
C LYS A 167 -11.66 -13.69 -3.26
N LEU A 168 -11.76 -13.20 -2.05
CA LEU A 168 -12.70 -13.68 -1.06
C LEU A 168 -13.64 -12.54 -0.71
N ILE A 169 -14.90 -12.66 -1.12
CA ILE A 169 -15.93 -11.63 -0.89
C ILE A 169 -16.89 -12.17 0.17
N MET A 170 -16.89 -11.52 1.31
CA MET A 170 -17.78 -11.81 2.41
C MET A 170 -19.09 -11.01 2.26
N ASN A 171 -19.97 -11.03 3.27
CA ASN A 171 -21.21 -10.28 3.25
C ASN A 171 -20.96 -8.78 3.02
N LEU A 172 -21.69 -8.21 2.09
CA LEU A 172 -21.69 -6.77 1.77
C LEU A 172 -23.13 -6.30 1.62
N ASP A 173 -23.38 -5.06 1.94
CA ASP A 173 -24.65 -4.39 1.61
C ASP A 173 -24.75 -4.13 0.09
N LYS A 174 -25.92 -3.69 -0.34
CA LYS A 174 -26.21 -3.46 -1.76
C LYS A 174 -25.22 -2.47 -2.40
N ASP A 175 -24.99 -1.34 -1.73
CA ASP A 175 -24.14 -0.27 -2.28
C ASP A 175 -22.69 -0.74 -2.43
N ALA A 176 -22.18 -1.49 -1.46
CA ALA A 176 -20.85 -2.07 -1.53
C ALA A 176 -20.72 -3.18 -2.62
N VAL A 177 -21.80 -3.94 -2.86
CA VAL A 177 -21.84 -4.90 -3.98
C VAL A 177 -21.79 -4.17 -5.32
N ASP A 178 -22.52 -3.05 -5.47
CA ASP A 178 -22.48 -2.22 -6.68
C ASP A 178 -21.08 -1.64 -6.91
N ASP A 179 -20.36 -1.27 -5.86
CA ASP A 179 -18.97 -0.82 -5.96
C ASP A 179 -18.02 -1.96 -6.36
N VAL A 180 -18.18 -3.15 -5.80
CA VAL A 180 -17.40 -4.34 -6.24
C VAL A 180 -17.69 -4.67 -7.71
N ALA A 181 -18.93 -4.53 -8.16
CA ALA A 181 -19.31 -4.78 -9.55
C ALA A 181 -18.63 -3.83 -10.56
N LYS A 182 -18.14 -2.67 -10.13
CA LYS A 182 -17.30 -1.77 -10.95
C LYS A 182 -15.87 -2.29 -11.13
N LEU A 183 -15.41 -3.14 -10.22
CA LEU A 183 -14.02 -3.65 -10.15
C LEU A 183 -13.92 -5.09 -10.67
N GLU A 184 -14.95 -5.90 -10.44
CA GLU A 184 -15.05 -7.31 -10.81
C GLU A 184 -16.40 -7.59 -11.46
N THR A 185 -16.43 -8.42 -12.50
CA THR A 185 -17.69 -8.81 -13.13
C THR A 185 -18.46 -9.78 -12.24
N LEU A 186 -19.59 -9.34 -11.71
CA LEU A 186 -20.53 -10.15 -10.93
C LEU A 186 -21.88 -10.23 -11.64
N ASN A 187 -22.42 -11.44 -11.77
CA ASN A 187 -23.78 -11.63 -12.26
C ASN A 187 -24.82 -11.39 -11.14
N GLU A 188 -26.10 -11.27 -11.49
CA GLU A 188 -27.17 -10.95 -10.54
C GLU A 188 -27.26 -11.97 -9.39
N ASN A 189 -27.07 -13.25 -9.67
CA ASN A 189 -27.11 -14.30 -8.64
C ASN A 189 -25.94 -14.18 -7.66
N GLU A 190 -24.74 -13.83 -8.15
CA GLU A 190 -23.56 -13.59 -7.32
C GLU A 190 -23.75 -12.35 -6.44
N GLN A 191 -24.29 -11.27 -6.99
CA GLN A 191 -24.62 -10.06 -6.25
C GLN A 191 -25.65 -10.36 -5.15
N PHE A 192 -26.73 -11.09 -5.49
CA PHE A 192 -27.73 -11.51 -4.53
C PHE A 192 -27.12 -12.43 -3.44
N LEU A 193 -26.27 -13.38 -3.84
CA LEU A 193 -25.57 -14.26 -2.89
C LEU A 193 -24.76 -13.44 -1.89
N ILE A 194 -23.91 -12.52 -2.36
CA ILE A 194 -23.02 -11.71 -1.50
C ILE A 194 -23.83 -10.91 -0.47
N GLN A 195 -24.97 -10.33 -0.87
CA GLN A 195 -25.85 -9.57 0.03
C GLN A 195 -26.49 -10.42 1.13
N ASN A 196 -26.60 -11.73 0.92
CA ASN A 196 -27.29 -12.66 1.82
C ASN A 196 -26.34 -13.65 2.54
N LEU A 197 -25.01 -13.51 2.39
CA LEU A 197 -24.05 -14.33 3.11
C LEU A 197 -24.16 -14.11 4.62
N LYS A 198 -24.00 -15.20 5.37
CA LYS A 198 -23.95 -15.18 6.83
C LYS A 198 -22.49 -15.10 7.32
N GLN A 199 -22.33 -14.92 8.62
CA GLN A 199 -21.00 -14.93 9.25
C GLN A 199 -20.23 -16.20 8.87
N GLY A 200 -18.98 -16.02 8.46
CA GLY A 200 -18.09 -17.09 8.00
C GLY A 200 -18.39 -17.58 6.57
N GLN A 201 -19.43 -17.08 5.90
CA GLN A 201 -19.70 -17.39 4.50
C GLN A 201 -19.00 -16.40 3.57
N ALA A 202 -18.59 -16.89 2.40
CA ALA A 202 -17.94 -16.09 1.39
C ALA A 202 -18.20 -16.61 -0.02
N LEU A 203 -18.09 -15.71 -1.00
CA LEU A 203 -17.89 -16.07 -2.41
C LEU A 203 -16.39 -16.07 -2.69
N PHE A 204 -15.83 -17.22 -2.97
CA PHE A 204 -14.45 -17.36 -3.39
C PHE A 204 -14.36 -17.34 -4.91
N ILE A 205 -13.54 -16.41 -5.43
CA ILE A 205 -13.28 -16.26 -6.85
C ILE A 205 -11.85 -16.70 -7.13
N CYS A 206 -11.68 -17.64 -8.05
CA CYS A 206 -10.37 -18.11 -8.51
C CYS A 206 -10.36 -18.16 -10.05
N GLY A 207 -9.83 -17.12 -10.67
CA GLY A 207 -9.94 -16.93 -12.11
C GLY A 207 -11.40 -16.87 -12.56
N SER A 208 -11.84 -17.83 -13.38
CA SER A 208 -13.24 -17.95 -13.82
C SER A 208 -14.15 -18.74 -12.87
N ARG A 209 -13.59 -19.36 -11.85
CA ARG A 209 -14.39 -20.19 -10.90
C ARG A 209 -14.99 -19.29 -9.83
N ARG A 210 -16.26 -19.56 -9.50
CA ARG A 210 -17.06 -18.90 -8.47
C ARG A 210 -17.56 -19.95 -7.50
N ILE A 211 -17.10 -19.93 -6.26
CA ILE A 211 -17.34 -20.99 -5.28
C ILE A 211 -17.91 -20.37 -3.99
N PRO A 212 -19.20 -20.53 -3.71
CA PRO A 212 -19.73 -20.27 -2.37
C PRO A 212 -19.07 -21.19 -1.37
N MET A 213 -18.59 -20.64 -0.24
CA MET A 213 -17.90 -21.43 0.77
C MET A 213 -18.28 -20.99 2.19
N GLN A 214 -18.10 -21.91 3.13
CA GLN A 214 -18.16 -21.66 4.56
C GLN A 214 -16.74 -21.79 5.14
N ILE A 215 -16.31 -20.79 5.86
CA ILE A 215 -15.02 -20.76 6.55
C ILE A 215 -15.27 -21.16 8.00
N TYR A 216 -14.49 -22.12 8.48
CA TYR A 216 -14.49 -22.57 9.88
C TYR A 216 -13.10 -22.34 10.46
N ALA A 217 -13.04 -21.66 11.60
CA ALA A 217 -11.83 -21.64 12.41
C ALA A 217 -11.78 -22.92 13.26
N SER A 218 -10.61 -23.52 13.40
CA SER A 218 -10.37 -24.60 14.33
C SER A 218 -10.41 -24.12 15.77
N ASP A 219 -10.60 -25.02 16.72
CA ASP A 219 -10.57 -24.67 18.15
C ASP A 219 -9.26 -24.01 18.56
N THR A 220 -8.14 -24.46 17.99
CA THR A 220 -6.82 -23.86 18.23
C THR A 220 -6.77 -22.42 17.72
N GLU A 221 -7.25 -22.16 16.50
CA GLU A 221 -7.29 -20.79 15.95
C GLU A 221 -8.21 -19.89 16.78
N LEU A 222 -9.36 -20.39 17.23
CA LEU A 222 -10.27 -19.62 18.09
C LEU A 222 -9.60 -19.22 19.41
N VAL A 223 -8.84 -20.11 20.03
CA VAL A 223 -8.09 -19.82 21.27
C VAL A 223 -7.02 -18.76 21.00
N GLU A 224 -6.21 -18.92 19.95
CA GLU A 224 -5.15 -17.98 19.57
C GLU A 224 -5.70 -16.60 19.18
N MET A 225 -6.88 -16.55 18.55
CA MET A 225 -7.55 -15.29 18.19
C MET A 225 -8.28 -14.63 19.35
N GLY A 226 -8.29 -15.24 20.54
CA GLY A 226 -8.97 -14.72 21.72
C GLY A 226 -10.52 -14.77 21.62
N ALA A 227 -11.06 -15.55 20.68
CA ALA A 227 -12.50 -15.69 20.44
C ALA A 227 -13.16 -16.81 21.28
N GLY A 228 -12.44 -17.38 22.21
CA GLY A 228 -12.84 -18.57 22.99
C GLY A 228 -13.34 -18.31 24.41
N TYR A 229 -13.88 -17.11 24.71
CA TYR A 229 -14.46 -16.84 26.03
C TYR A 229 -15.76 -16.09 25.93
#